data_0960a07a1bdef2e1a86dd7c6101d6f44
#
_entry.id   0960a07a1bdef2e1a86dd7c6101d6f44
#
_cell.length_a   1.000
_cell.length_b   1.000
_cell.length_c   1.000
_cell.angle_alpha   90.00
_cell.angle_beta   90.00
_cell.angle_gamma   90.00
#
_symmetry.space_group_name_H-M   'P 1'
#
loop_
_entity.id
_entity.type
_entity.pdbx_description
1 polymer ?
#
loop_
_entity_poly.entity_id
_entity_poly.type
_entity_poly.pdbx_seq_one_letter_code
_entity_poly.pdbx_strand_id
1 'polypeptide(L)'
;MRYGFTTGSCAAAAAKAAAYMLLTGREKTEITIETPQGIPYTAQIRNICREEQEVSCAVEKDGGDDPDITTGALICAKVSFAEITDRKAREEPGRKNGTGHAPEQAQVVIDGGIGVGRVTKPGLDQPVGNAAINHVPREMIEREVLQVCQVLDYRGILSVEISVPKGEKLAEKTFNPRLGIVGGISILGTSGVVEPMSTQAILDTIRVELRQQRALGREDVVISPGNYGLDFLKNTYHYDLDKSIKCSNFIGLTIDMAVEEGFRRLLLAGHIGKLIKVAGGIMNTHSREGDCRMELLTAFAVKCGVAAVDAARLLSCVTTEEAVRILDECGRRQEVMDYAMERILFYLEKRAQGKLAIECIMYANDFGALAKSKEAEEWFTLLAQEAGQQI
;
A
#
# COMPACT_ATOMS: atom_id res chain seq x y z
N MET A 1 2.20 22.65 5.53
CA MET A 1 2.83 21.33 5.32
C MET A 1 3.70 21.42 4.08
N ARG A 2 4.97 21.04 4.19
CA ARG A 2 5.93 21.06 3.08
C ARG A 2 5.88 19.71 2.37
N TYR A 3 5.69 19.75 1.06
CA TYR A 3 5.76 18.55 0.21
C TYR A 3 7.20 18.03 0.12
N GLY A 4 7.33 16.74 -0.06
CA GLY A 4 8.58 16.07 -0.38
C GLY A 4 8.57 15.51 -1.79
N PHE A 5 9.63 14.77 -2.15
CA PHE A 5 9.74 14.10 -3.44
C PHE A 5 9.92 12.58 -3.25
N THR A 6 9.34 11.80 -4.17
CA THR A 6 9.35 10.34 -4.08
C THR A 6 10.72 9.74 -4.40
N THR A 7 10.93 8.47 -4.03
CA THR A 7 12.13 7.72 -4.45
C THR A 7 12.25 7.66 -5.97
N GLY A 8 11.10 7.61 -6.70
CA GLY A 8 11.06 7.67 -8.17
C GLY A 8 11.59 8.99 -8.73
N SER A 9 11.19 10.13 -8.16
CA SER A 9 11.69 11.46 -8.58
C SER A 9 13.19 11.62 -8.31
N CYS A 10 13.66 11.15 -7.15
CA CYS A 10 15.10 11.17 -6.85
C CYS A 10 15.90 10.29 -7.82
N ALA A 11 15.38 9.09 -8.16
CA ALA A 11 16.01 8.19 -9.13
C ALA A 11 16.07 8.79 -10.53
N ALA A 12 14.99 9.41 -11.00
CA ALA A 12 14.93 10.07 -12.30
C ALA A 12 15.90 11.27 -12.38
N ALA A 13 15.98 12.08 -11.32
CA ALA A 13 16.92 13.21 -11.25
C ALA A 13 18.38 12.72 -11.24
N ALA A 14 18.71 11.69 -10.44
CA ALA A 14 20.04 11.11 -10.42
C ALA A 14 20.42 10.50 -11.79
N ALA A 15 19.51 9.77 -12.43
CA ALA A 15 19.73 9.17 -13.74
C ALA A 15 19.93 10.22 -14.85
N LYS A 16 19.12 11.29 -14.87
CA LYS A 16 19.28 12.43 -15.79
C LYS A 16 20.66 13.08 -15.65
N ALA A 17 21.07 13.35 -14.40
CA ALA A 17 22.36 13.98 -14.13
C ALA A 17 23.53 13.09 -14.53
N ALA A 18 23.48 11.79 -14.22
CA ALA A 18 24.51 10.83 -14.59
C ALA A 18 24.61 10.68 -16.12
N ALA A 19 23.48 10.58 -16.83
CA ALA A 19 23.46 10.53 -18.30
C ALA A 19 24.03 11.81 -18.93
N TYR A 20 23.67 12.98 -18.40
CA TYR A 20 24.25 14.26 -18.86
C TYR A 20 25.78 14.29 -18.68
N MET A 21 26.25 13.90 -17.50
CA MET A 21 27.71 13.88 -17.21
C MET A 21 28.47 12.87 -18.07
N LEU A 22 27.87 11.69 -18.31
CA LEU A 22 28.45 10.66 -19.15
C LEU A 22 28.61 11.12 -20.61
N LEU A 23 27.55 11.69 -21.18
CA LEU A 23 27.53 12.08 -22.60
C LEU A 23 28.27 13.38 -22.89
N THR A 24 28.34 14.32 -21.93
CA THR A 24 29.00 15.63 -22.15
C THR A 24 30.41 15.69 -21.58
N GLY A 25 30.78 14.81 -20.67
CA GLY A 25 32.02 14.93 -19.91
C GLY A 25 32.03 16.09 -18.92
N ARG A 26 30.92 16.83 -18.73
CA ARG A 26 30.82 17.99 -17.83
C ARG A 26 30.15 17.64 -16.53
N GLU A 27 30.69 18.13 -15.41
CA GLU A 27 30.06 17.92 -14.09
C GLU A 27 28.76 18.68 -13.98
N LYS A 28 27.79 18.10 -13.26
CA LYS A 28 26.48 18.67 -13.00
C LYS A 28 26.15 18.49 -11.52
N THR A 29 26.12 19.59 -10.78
CA THR A 29 25.87 19.58 -9.32
C THR A 29 24.40 19.77 -8.95
N GLU A 30 23.57 20.16 -9.91
CA GLU A 30 22.14 20.42 -9.76
C GLU A 30 21.41 20.03 -11.04
N ILE A 31 20.25 19.40 -10.93
CA ILE A 31 19.42 19.00 -12.07
C ILE A 31 17.94 19.23 -11.79
N THR A 32 17.19 19.65 -12.80
CA THR A 32 15.74 19.81 -12.72
C THR A 32 15.05 18.76 -13.59
N ILE A 33 14.04 18.12 -13.02
CA ILE A 33 13.10 17.24 -13.73
C ILE A 33 11.67 17.74 -13.54
N GLU A 34 10.76 17.28 -14.38
CA GLU A 34 9.33 17.50 -14.20
C GLU A 34 8.68 16.24 -13.62
N THR A 35 7.96 16.40 -12.50
CA THR A 35 7.22 15.28 -11.91
C THR A 35 5.96 14.97 -12.72
N PRO A 36 5.33 13.79 -12.57
CA PRO A 36 4.06 13.46 -13.21
C PRO A 36 2.92 14.45 -12.91
N GLN A 37 2.98 15.14 -11.77
CA GLN A 37 2.04 16.23 -11.42
C GLN A 37 2.37 17.58 -12.10
N GLY A 38 3.41 17.66 -12.93
CA GLY A 38 3.85 18.92 -13.56
C GLY A 38 4.60 19.85 -12.60
N ILE A 39 5.00 19.39 -11.43
CA ILE A 39 5.77 20.16 -10.46
C ILE A 39 7.26 20.01 -10.77
N PRO A 40 8.00 21.10 -11.00
CA PRO A 40 9.43 21.03 -11.20
C PRO A 40 10.15 20.61 -9.90
N TYR A 41 11.06 19.65 -10.02
CA TYR A 41 11.92 19.20 -8.94
C TYR A 41 13.38 19.48 -9.27
N THR A 42 14.01 20.38 -8.53
CA THR A 42 15.44 20.67 -8.63
C THR A 42 16.18 19.93 -7.52
N ALA A 43 16.97 18.93 -7.91
CA ALA A 43 17.73 18.08 -7.01
C ALA A 43 19.20 18.47 -6.96
N GLN A 44 19.78 18.49 -5.77
CA GLN A 44 21.22 18.60 -5.57
C GLN A 44 21.88 17.25 -5.79
N ILE A 45 22.90 17.21 -6.62
CA ILE A 45 23.62 16.01 -6.99
C ILE A 45 24.80 15.81 -6.06
N ARG A 46 24.90 14.60 -5.50
CA ARG A 46 25.91 14.20 -4.52
C ARG A 46 26.68 12.97 -4.99
N ASN A 47 27.83 12.70 -4.39
CA ASN A 47 28.62 11.48 -4.58
C ASN A 47 28.90 11.18 -6.05
N ILE A 48 29.30 12.21 -6.81
CA ILE A 48 29.63 12.06 -8.23
C ILE A 48 30.90 11.23 -8.37
N CYS A 49 30.79 10.12 -9.10
CA CYS A 49 31.92 9.31 -9.53
C CYS A 49 31.88 9.18 -11.06
N ARG A 50 33.00 9.48 -11.73
CA ARG A 50 33.07 9.53 -13.19
C ARG A 50 34.19 8.64 -13.67
N GLU A 51 33.83 7.69 -14.51
CA GLU A 51 34.75 6.81 -15.24
C GLU A 51 34.55 7.00 -16.74
N GLU A 52 35.40 6.43 -17.55
CA GLU A 52 35.36 6.60 -19.00
C GLU A 52 34.07 6.04 -19.63
N GLN A 53 33.55 4.94 -19.10
CA GLN A 53 32.40 4.20 -19.64
C GLN A 53 31.16 4.31 -18.78
N GLU A 54 31.25 4.88 -17.57
CA GLU A 54 30.14 5.02 -16.65
C GLU A 54 30.25 6.23 -15.75
N VAL A 55 29.10 6.75 -15.35
CA VAL A 55 28.99 7.81 -14.34
C VAL A 55 27.95 7.41 -13.31
N SER A 56 28.28 7.58 -12.04
CA SER A 56 27.32 7.44 -10.96
C SER A 56 27.21 8.72 -10.14
N CYS A 57 26.01 8.96 -9.62
CA CYS A 57 25.73 10.03 -8.67
C CYS A 57 24.54 9.71 -7.80
N ALA A 58 24.27 10.54 -6.81
CA ALA A 58 23.19 10.33 -5.86
C ALA A 58 22.37 11.61 -5.65
N VAL A 59 21.10 11.41 -5.30
CA VAL A 59 20.19 12.42 -4.78
C VAL A 59 19.75 12.00 -3.39
N GLU A 60 19.84 12.91 -2.42
CA GLU A 60 19.31 12.68 -1.07
C GLU A 60 17.80 12.93 -1.07
N LYS A 61 17.03 11.93 -0.65
CA LYS A 61 15.59 12.04 -0.62
C LYS A 61 15.12 12.97 0.49
N ASP A 62 14.34 13.97 0.12
CA ASP A 62 13.60 14.83 1.04
C ASP A 62 12.12 14.46 1.01
N GLY A 63 11.62 13.89 2.11
CA GLY A 63 10.22 13.50 2.30
C GLY A 63 9.29 14.64 2.70
N GLY A 64 9.79 15.88 2.83
CA GLY A 64 8.98 17.00 3.35
C GLY A 64 8.63 16.81 4.82
N ASP A 65 7.40 17.14 5.18
CA ASP A 65 6.86 16.95 6.53
C ASP A 65 6.28 15.53 6.75
N ASP A 66 6.40 14.64 5.77
CA ASP A 66 5.94 13.25 5.91
C ASP A 66 6.92 12.42 6.75
N PRO A 67 6.46 11.61 7.71
CA PRO A 67 7.29 10.73 8.52
C PRO A 67 7.80 9.50 7.74
N ASP A 68 8.10 9.67 6.46
CA ASP A 68 8.59 8.61 5.57
C ASP A 68 9.98 8.12 6.01
N ILE A 69 10.08 6.82 6.21
CA ILE A 69 11.29 6.13 6.67
C ILE A 69 12.46 6.25 5.68
N THR A 70 12.17 6.56 4.42
CA THR A 70 13.17 6.74 3.36
C THR A 70 13.71 8.18 3.27
N THR A 71 13.22 9.12 4.10
CA THR A 71 13.77 10.47 4.20
C THR A 71 15.24 10.44 4.58
N GLY A 72 16.07 11.19 3.86
CA GLY A 72 17.53 11.20 4.03
C GLY A 72 18.26 10.01 3.37
N ALA A 73 17.55 9.09 2.71
CA ALA A 73 18.18 8.04 1.95
C ALA A 73 18.83 8.59 0.68
N LEU A 74 20.02 8.09 0.35
CA LEU A 74 20.69 8.37 -0.91
C LEU A 74 20.13 7.44 -1.99
N ILE A 75 19.51 8.02 -3.01
CA ILE A 75 19.05 7.32 -4.21
C ILE A 75 20.10 7.54 -5.27
N CYS A 76 20.82 6.50 -5.60
CA CYS A 76 21.94 6.53 -6.53
C CYS A 76 21.48 6.04 -7.90
N ALA A 77 22.02 6.65 -8.95
CA ALA A 77 21.94 6.16 -10.32
C ALA A 77 23.33 6.02 -10.90
N LYS A 78 23.59 4.87 -11.51
CA LYS A 78 24.76 4.62 -12.33
C LYS A 78 24.30 4.48 -13.78
N VAL A 79 24.85 5.26 -14.68
CA VAL A 79 24.57 5.22 -16.11
C VAL A 79 25.84 4.83 -16.84
N SER A 80 25.75 3.83 -17.71
CA SER A 80 26.86 3.32 -18.51
C SER A 80 26.43 3.09 -19.96
N PHE A 81 27.39 3.07 -20.87
CA PHE A 81 27.16 2.59 -22.22
C PHE A 81 26.91 1.08 -22.22
N ALA A 82 25.88 0.65 -22.95
CA ALA A 82 25.55 -0.76 -23.09
C ALA A 82 25.71 -1.25 -24.53
N GLU A 83 26.24 -2.46 -24.71
CA GLU A 83 26.35 -3.09 -26.03
C GLU A 83 25.06 -3.83 -26.41
N ILE A 84 24.85 -4.02 -27.71
CA ILE A 84 23.68 -4.71 -28.29
C ILE A 84 23.59 -6.18 -27.81
N THR A 85 24.70 -6.77 -27.37
CA THR A 85 24.79 -8.15 -26.88
C THR A 85 24.13 -8.42 -25.54
N ASP A 86 23.90 -7.39 -24.71
CA ASP A 86 23.22 -7.52 -23.42
C ASP A 86 21.69 -7.71 -23.55
N ARG A 87 21.17 -7.70 -24.78
CA ARG A 87 19.76 -7.90 -25.10
C ARG A 87 19.18 -9.27 -24.72
N LYS A 88 20.01 -10.31 -24.51
CA LYS A 88 19.54 -11.70 -24.31
C LYS A 88 18.94 -12.00 -22.94
N ALA A 89 19.05 -11.12 -21.96
CA ALA A 89 18.59 -11.39 -20.61
C ALA A 89 17.17 -10.91 -20.29
N ARG A 90 16.50 -10.14 -21.18
CA ARG A 90 15.18 -9.54 -20.86
C ARG A 90 14.32 -9.42 -22.12
N GLU A 91 13.82 -10.53 -22.63
CA GLU A 91 12.78 -10.55 -23.66
C GLU A 91 11.43 -10.19 -23.02
N GLU A 92 10.91 -9.02 -23.35
CA GLU A 92 9.47 -8.80 -23.30
C GLU A 92 8.82 -9.54 -24.46
N PRO A 93 7.75 -10.34 -24.26
CA PRO A 93 7.09 -11.06 -25.36
C PRO A 93 6.39 -10.07 -26.30
N GLY A 94 6.98 -9.81 -27.48
CA GLY A 94 6.31 -9.05 -28.54
C GLY A 94 7.18 -8.22 -29.47
N ARG A 95 8.47 -8.03 -29.26
CA ARG A 95 9.33 -7.28 -30.21
C ARG A 95 10.17 -8.21 -31.11
N LYS A 96 9.97 -8.09 -32.42
CA LYS A 96 10.68 -8.83 -33.47
C LYS A 96 12.17 -8.46 -33.54
N ASN A 97 13.02 -9.49 -33.66
CA ASN A 97 14.46 -9.41 -33.88
C ASN A 97 14.84 -8.53 -35.08
N GLY A 98 15.60 -7.49 -34.86
CA GLY A 98 16.22 -6.66 -35.89
C GLY A 98 17.74 -6.85 -35.95
N THR A 99 18.27 -7.00 -37.14
CA THR A 99 19.65 -7.13 -37.56
C THR A 99 20.53 -6.00 -37.00
N GLY A 100 21.79 -6.33 -36.67
CA GLY A 100 22.86 -5.57 -36.01
C GLY A 100 23.21 -4.15 -36.50
N HIS A 101 22.23 -3.28 -36.68
CA HIS A 101 22.43 -1.85 -36.92
C HIS A 101 22.23 -1.07 -35.62
N ALA A 102 22.95 0.01 -35.42
CA ALA A 102 22.71 0.95 -34.34
C ALA A 102 21.22 1.33 -34.30
N PRO A 103 20.60 1.43 -33.11
CA PRO A 103 19.19 1.78 -33.02
C PRO A 103 18.94 3.17 -33.66
N GLU A 104 17.85 3.33 -34.39
CA GLU A 104 17.48 4.61 -35.01
C GLU A 104 17.25 5.71 -33.94
N GLN A 105 16.93 5.31 -32.71
CA GLN A 105 16.74 6.18 -31.55
C GLN A 105 17.45 5.60 -30.33
N ALA A 106 17.85 6.46 -29.39
CA ALA A 106 18.44 6.05 -28.12
C ALA A 106 17.48 5.10 -27.37
N GLN A 107 18.05 4.16 -26.64
CA GLN A 107 17.32 3.20 -25.78
C GLN A 107 17.90 3.22 -24.37
N VAL A 108 17.01 3.00 -23.39
CA VAL A 108 17.37 2.96 -21.97
C VAL A 108 16.96 1.62 -21.38
N VAL A 109 17.89 0.95 -20.70
CA VAL A 109 17.65 -0.29 -19.96
C VAL A 109 17.76 0.02 -18.48
N ILE A 110 16.70 -0.24 -17.69
CA ILE A 110 16.65 0.14 -16.28
C ILE A 110 16.62 -1.12 -15.42
N ASP A 111 17.51 -1.17 -14.42
CA ASP A 111 17.50 -2.22 -13.40
C ASP A 111 17.81 -1.67 -12.01
N GLY A 112 17.57 -2.51 -10.99
CA GLY A 112 17.91 -2.23 -9.61
C GLY A 112 19.21 -2.92 -9.19
N GLY A 113 20.09 -2.17 -8.55
CA GLY A 113 21.29 -2.63 -7.88
C GLY A 113 21.09 -2.80 -6.37
N ILE A 114 22.17 -2.60 -5.62
CA ILE A 114 22.23 -2.78 -4.16
C ILE A 114 21.14 -1.96 -3.47
N GLY A 115 20.38 -2.62 -2.57
CA GLY A 115 19.35 -1.99 -1.73
C GLY A 115 18.06 -1.58 -2.46
N VAL A 116 17.93 -1.90 -3.75
CA VAL A 116 16.65 -1.94 -4.46
C VAL A 116 16.13 -3.36 -4.42
N GLY A 117 14.92 -3.55 -3.90
CA GLY A 117 14.36 -4.88 -3.71
C GLY A 117 14.05 -5.60 -5.03
N ARG A 118 13.98 -6.94 -4.97
CA ARG A 118 13.50 -7.79 -6.05
C ARG A 118 12.13 -8.35 -5.73
N VAL A 119 11.25 -8.37 -6.71
CA VAL A 119 9.91 -8.92 -6.60
C VAL A 119 9.99 -10.45 -6.56
N THR A 120 9.42 -11.07 -5.52
CA THR A 120 9.40 -12.54 -5.35
C THR A 120 7.99 -13.13 -5.35
N LYS A 121 6.95 -12.30 -5.25
CA LYS A 121 5.54 -12.72 -5.26
C LYS A 121 4.79 -12.04 -6.40
N PRO A 122 3.81 -12.71 -7.04
CA PRO A 122 2.98 -12.09 -8.07
C PRO A 122 2.02 -11.05 -7.49
N GLY A 123 1.40 -10.23 -8.36
CA GLY A 123 0.39 -9.23 -7.98
C GLY A 123 0.94 -7.85 -7.65
N LEU A 124 2.26 -7.65 -7.75
CA LEU A 124 2.90 -6.35 -7.66
C LEU A 124 2.97 -5.67 -9.04
N ASP A 125 3.37 -4.41 -9.05
CA ASP A 125 3.55 -3.61 -10.26
C ASP A 125 4.53 -4.26 -11.25
N GLN A 126 5.62 -4.82 -10.74
CA GLN A 126 6.64 -5.48 -11.54
C GLN A 126 6.51 -7.01 -11.48
N PRO A 127 6.83 -7.72 -12.57
CA PRO A 127 6.87 -9.18 -12.58
C PRO A 127 7.87 -9.76 -11.57
N VAL A 128 7.64 -11.02 -11.17
CA VAL A 128 8.57 -11.77 -10.32
C VAL A 128 9.94 -11.84 -10.95
N GLY A 129 10.99 -11.59 -10.17
CA GLY A 129 12.39 -11.53 -10.59
C GLY A 129 12.87 -10.12 -10.96
N ASN A 130 11.97 -9.20 -11.29
CA ASN A 130 12.35 -7.82 -11.63
C ASN A 130 12.70 -7.00 -10.39
N ALA A 131 13.48 -5.93 -10.61
CA ALA A 131 13.71 -4.92 -9.60
C ALA A 131 12.38 -4.21 -9.25
N ALA A 132 12.18 -3.96 -7.98
CA ALA A 132 11.00 -3.25 -7.45
C ALA A 132 11.08 -1.73 -7.76
N ILE A 133 11.21 -1.42 -9.04
CA ILE A 133 11.10 -0.07 -9.60
C ILE A 133 9.78 -0.03 -10.36
N ASN A 134 8.76 0.64 -9.80
CA ASN A 134 7.41 0.66 -10.36
C ASN A 134 7.38 1.33 -11.76
N HIS A 135 6.29 1.12 -12.52
CA HIS A 135 6.19 1.61 -13.91
C HIS A 135 6.37 3.14 -14.01
N VAL A 136 5.70 3.93 -13.17
CA VAL A 136 5.83 5.40 -13.23
C VAL A 136 7.26 5.88 -12.98
N PRO A 137 8.00 5.45 -11.94
CA PRO A 137 9.42 5.70 -11.82
C PRO A 137 10.26 5.27 -13.02
N ARG A 138 9.98 4.09 -13.64
CA ARG A 138 10.66 3.66 -14.86
C ARG A 138 10.43 4.60 -16.02
N GLU A 139 9.19 5.00 -16.26
CA GLU A 139 8.82 5.99 -17.27
C GLU A 139 9.49 7.35 -17.03
N MET A 140 9.56 7.80 -15.78
CA MET A 140 10.26 9.03 -15.42
C MET A 140 11.76 8.94 -15.74
N ILE A 141 12.41 7.87 -15.30
CA ILE A 141 13.86 7.64 -15.56
C ILE A 141 14.11 7.60 -17.06
N GLU A 142 13.34 6.80 -17.79
CA GLU A 142 13.47 6.65 -19.24
C GLU A 142 13.29 7.98 -19.96
N ARG A 143 12.22 8.70 -19.68
CA ARG A 143 11.92 10.02 -20.26
C ARG A 143 13.04 11.01 -20.03
N GLU A 144 13.51 11.15 -18.80
CA GLU A 144 14.52 12.13 -18.44
C GLU A 144 15.90 11.79 -19.05
N VAL A 145 16.26 10.51 -19.16
CA VAL A 145 17.50 10.08 -19.83
C VAL A 145 17.40 10.24 -21.34
N LEU A 146 16.28 9.83 -21.95
CA LEU A 146 16.04 10.01 -23.38
C LEU A 146 16.04 11.49 -23.80
N GLN A 147 15.53 12.38 -22.95
CA GLN A 147 15.61 13.83 -23.19
C GLN A 147 17.08 14.30 -23.31
N VAL A 148 17.96 13.80 -22.45
CA VAL A 148 19.40 14.12 -22.54
C VAL A 148 19.99 13.55 -23.83
N CYS A 149 19.68 12.30 -24.18
CA CYS A 149 20.13 11.68 -25.43
C CYS A 149 19.67 12.49 -26.65
N GLN A 150 18.42 12.93 -26.67
CA GLN A 150 17.85 13.72 -27.76
C GLN A 150 18.57 15.06 -27.95
N VAL A 151 18.81 15.77 -26.84
CA VAL A 151 19.50 17.09 -26.89
C VAL A 151 20.93 16.94 -27.39
N LEU A 152 21.58 15.79 -27.15
CA LEU A 152 22.98 15.53 -27.51
C LEU A 152 23.12 14.66 -28.77
N ASP A 153 22.03 14.39 -29.50
CA ASP A 153 21.96 13.52 -30.69
C ASP A 153 22.62 12.13 -30.47
N TYR A 154 22.52 11.58 -29.24
CA TYR A 154 23.02 10.26 -28.90
C TYR A 154 22.00 9.19 -29.30
N ARG A 155 22.45 8.14 -30.01
CA ARG A 155 21.58 7.07 -30.56
C ARG A 155 21.93 5.67 -30.09
N GLY A 156 22.73 5.53 -29.04
CA GLY A 156 23.13 4.24 -28.46
C GLY A 156 22.15 3.72 -27.41
N ILE A 157 22.60 2.71 -26.70
CA ILE A 157 21.90 2.12 -25.56
C ILE A 157 22.58 2.60 -24.29
N LEU A 158 21.81 3.09 -23.33
CA LEU A 158 22.28 3.41 -21.97
C LEU A 158 21.69 2.41 -20.98
N SER A 159 22.53 1.87 -20.12
CA SER A 159 22.09 1.10 -18.95
C SER A 159 22.02 2.02 -17.74
N VAL A 160 20.89 1.97 -17.02
CA VAL A 160 20.66 2.73 -15.80
C VAL A 160 20.42 1.77 -14.65
N GLU A 161 21.34 1.74 -13.68
CA GLU A 161 21.21 0.97 -12.45
C GLU A 161 20.88 1.90 -11.30
N ILE A 162 19.72 1.68 -10.67
CA ILE A 162 19.30 2.44 -9.48
C ILE A 162 19.69 1.65 -8.23
N SER A 163 20.34 2.30 -7.28
CA SER A 163 20.76 1.68 -6.03
C SER A 163 20.48 2.59 -4.81
N VAL A 164 20.32 1.96 -3.65
CA VAL A 164 20.08 2.64 -2.37
C VAL A 164 20.97 1.99 -1.32
N PRO A 165 22.17 2.50 -1.02
CA PRO A 165 23.17 1.81 -0.19
C PRO A 165 22.67 1.29 1.17
N LYS A 166 21.69 1.97 1.79
CA LYS A 166 21.05 1.55 3.06
C LYS A 166 19.67 0.90 2.86
N GLY A 167 19.29 0.61 1.61
CA GLY A 167 17.94 0.20 1.24
C GLY A 167 17.50 -1.10 1.90
N GLU A 168 18.38 -2.07 2.08
CA GLU A 168 18.09 -3.34 2.74
C GLU A 168 17.66 -3.13 4.21
N LYS A 169 18.42 -2.33 4.98
CA LYS A 169 18.07 -1.99 6.36
C LYS A 169 16.81 -1.13 6.47
N LEU A 170 16.57 -0.26 5.50
CA LEU A 170 15.35 0.54 5.45
C LEU A 170 14.13 -0.34 5.17
N ALA A 171 14.27 -1.34 4.29
CA ALA A 171 13.19 -2.25 3.91
C ALA A 171 12.63 -3.03 5.11
N GLU A 172 13.46 -3.40 6.09
CA GLU A 172 13.02 -4.08 7.32
C GLU A 172 11.93 -3.32 8.09
N LYS A 173 11.91 -1.99 7.94
CA LYS A 173 10.94 -1.10 8.60
C LYS A 173 9.76 -0.71 7.69
N THR A 174 9.66 -1.31 6.51
CA THR A 174 8.59 -1.06 5.53
C THR A 174 7.70 -2.29 5.37
N PHE A 175 6.67 -2.18 4.54
CA PHE A 175 5.82 -3.31 4.15
C PHE A 175 6.47 -4.22 3.08
N ASN A 176 7.64 -3.88 2.54
CA ASN A 176 8.28 -4.62 1.45
C ASN A 176 8.47 -6.12 1.73
N PRO A 177 9.02 -6.54 2.88
CA PRO A 177 9.18 -7.97 3.18
C PRO A 177 7.85 -8.73 3.15
N ARG A 178 6.79 -8.14 3.69
CA ARG A 178 5.44 -8.72 3.68
C ARG A 178 4.89 -8.87 2.27
N LEU A 179 5.13 -7.88 1.42
CA LEU A 179 4.73 -7.89 0.01
C LEU A 179 5.61 -8.82 -0.86
N GLY A 180 6.65 -9.42 -0.29
CA GLY A 180 7.58 -10.27 -1.05
C GLY A 180 8.55 -9.47 -1.92
N ILE A 181 8.93 -8.30 -1.46
CA ILE A 181 10.03 -7.51 -2.03
C ILE A 181 11.25 -7.72 -1.13
N VAL A 182 12.28 -8.37 -1.65
CA VAL A 182 13.43 -8.85 -0.89
C VAL A 182 14.71 -8.12 -1.32
N GLY A 183 15.61 -7.85 -0.37
CA GLY A 183 16.94 -7.26 -0.62
C GLY A 183 16.96 -5.74 -0.71
N GLY A 184 15.85 -5.05 -0.45
CA GLY A 184 15.85 -3.59 -0.46
C GLY A 184 14.48 -2.95 -0.48
N ILE A 185 14.47 -1.62 -0.67
CA ILE A 185 13.25 -0.83 -0.79
C ILE A 185 12.71 -0.84 -2.23
N SER A 186 11.44 -0.43 -2.37
CA SER A 186 10.85 -0.13 -3.68
C SER A 186 11.17 1.30 -4.11
N ILE A 187 11.39 1.49 -5.40
CA ILE A 187 11.43 2.79 -6.05
C ILE A 187 10.01 3.06 -6.56
N LEU A 188 9.31 3.97 -5.91
CA LEU A 188 7.89 4.20 -6.13
C LEU A 188 7.54 5.71 -6.13
N GLY A 189 6.30 6.03 -6.52
CA GLY A 189 5.74 7.36 -6.52
C GLY A 189 5.01 7.66 -7.83
N THR A 190 3.67 7.58 -7.80
CA THR A 190 2.81 7.82 -8.98
C THR A 190 2.71 9.29 -9.34
N SER A 191 2.73 10.17 -8.35
CA SER A 191 2.66 11.63 -8.52
C SER A 191 4.04 12.30 -8.67
N GLY A 192 5.12 11.60 -8.23
CA GLY A 192 6.46 12.15 -8.10
C GLY A 192 6.66 13.01 -6.84
N VAL A 193 5.60 13.36 -6.14
CA VAL A 193 5.59 14.22 -4.95
C VAL A 193 5.08 13.43 -3.74
N VAL A 194 5.64 13.69 -2.57
CA VAL A 194 5.17 13.14 -1.29
C VAL A 194 4.24 14.17 -0.64
N GLU A 195 2.98 13.81 -0.55
CA GLU A 195 1.99 14.57 0.20
C GLU A 195 1.92 14.00 1.63
N PRO A 196 2.25 14.81 2.66
CA PRO A 196 2.27 14.33 4.03
C PRO A 196 0.92 13.78 4.48
N MET A 197 0.94 12.60 5.11
CA MET A 197 -0.25 11.89 5.60
C MET A 197 -1.32 11.61 4.53
N SER A 198 -0.89 11.29 3.33
CA SER A 198 -1.77 11.05 2.19
C SER A 198 -2.72 9.87 2.44
N THR A 199 -4.02 10.16 2.39
CA THR A 199 -5.09 9.14 2.37
C THR A 199 -4.91 8.20 1.17
N GLN A 200 -4.50 8.74 0.02
CA GLN A 200 -4.30 7.96 -1.21
C GLN A 200 -3.21 6.89 -1.04
N ALA A 201 -2.11 7.21 -0.35
CA ALA A 201 -1.04 6.25 -0.10
C ALA A 201 -1.52 5.03 0.72
N ILE A 202 -2.42 5.24 1.69
CA ILE A 202 -3.03 4.15 2.45
C ILE A 202 -3.95 3.31 1.54
N LEU A 203 -4.77 3.94 0.72
CA LEU A 203 -5.66 3.25 -0.22
C LEU A 203 -4.89 2.46 -1.27
N ASP A 204 -3.80 3.01 -1.80
CA ASP A 204 -2.92 2.32 -2.75
C ASP A 204 -2.28 1.09 -2.11
N THR A 205 -1.87 1.18 -0.84
CA THR A 205 -1.34 0.02 -0.09
C THR A 205 -2.40 -1.08 0.06
N ILE A 206 -3.64 -0.73 0.44
CA ILE A 206 -4.76 -1.67 0.55
C ILE A 206 -5.01 -2.36 -0.80
N ARG A 207 -5.03 -1.60 -1.89
CA ARG A 207 -5.23 -2.14 -3.25
C ARG A 207 -4.11 -3.10 -3.66
N VAL A 208 -2.86 -2.77 -3.38
CA VAL A 208 -1.71 -3.65 -3.66
C VAL A 208 -1.83 -4.96 -2.87
N GLU A 209 -2.16 -4.91 -1.58
CA GLU A 209 -2.37 -6.10 -0.76
C GLU A 209 -3.51 -6.98 -1.31
N LEU A 210 -4.65 -6.39 -1.71
CA LEU A 210 -5.77 -7.12 -2.33
C LEU A 210 -5.34 -7.81 -3.64
N ARG A 211 -4.69 -7.09 -4.55
CA ARG A 211 -4.19 -7.64 -5.81
C ARG A 211 -3.23 -8.80 -5.59
N GLN A 212 -2.36 -8.68 -4.61
CA GLN A 212 -1.42 -9.75 -4.28
C GLN A 212 -2.16 -11.01 -3.80
N GLN A 213 -3.17 -10.86 -2.94
CA GLN A 213 -3.99 -12.00 -2.49
C GLN A 213 -4.69 -12.68 -3.68
N ARG A 214 -5.24 -11.89 -4.62
CA ARG A 214 -5.87 -12.41 -5.84
C ARG A 214 -4.87 -13.12 -6.75
N ALA A 215 -3.69 -12.55 -6.96
CA ALA A 215 -2.63 -13.14 -7.77
C ALA A 215 -2.09 -14.47 -7.19
N LEU A 216 -2.22 -14.66 -5.87
CA LEU A 216 -1.96 -15.93 -5.18
C LEU A 216 -3.11 -16.94 -5.29
N GLY A 217 -4.16 -16.63 -6.06
CA GLY A 217 -5.30 -17.51 -6.31
C GLY A 217 -6.38 -17.47 -5.23
N ARG A 218 -6.33 -16.55 -4.27
CA ARG A 218 -7.31 -16.48 -3.19
C ARG A 218 -8.59 -15.83 -3.67
N GLU A 219 -9.73 -16.46 -3.38
CA GLU A 219 -11.06 -15.94 -3.65
C GLU A 219 -11.70 -15.25 -2.44
N ASP A 220 -11.12 -15.47 -1.27
CA ASP A 220 -11.61 -15.00 0.01
C ASP A 220 -10.60 -14.06 0.66
N VAL A 221 -11.10 -13.09 1.43
CA VAL A 221 -10.26 -12.10 2.10
C VAL A 221 -10.75 -11.79 3.50
N VAL A 222 -9.83 -11.67 4.45
CA VAL A 222 -10.09 -11.12 5.78
C VAL A 222 -9.58 -9.69 5.82
N ILE A 223 -10.43 -8.76 6.25
CA ILE A 223 -10.05 -7.37 6.47
C ILE A 223 -10.25 -6.96 7.92
N SER A 224 -9.40 -6.05 8.41
CA SER A 224 -9.53 -5.51 9.76
C SER A 224 -9.16 -4.03 9.82
N PRO A 225 -9.98 -3.19 10.48
CA PRO A 225 -9.72 -1.77 10.65
C PRO A 225 -8.77 -1.48 11.82
N GLY A 226 -7.49 -1.82 11.68
CA GLY A 226 -6.43 -1.54 12.65
C GLY A 226 -5.77 -2.78 13.24
N ASN A 227 -4.81 -2.57 14.15
CA ASN A 227 -3.97 -3.65 14.69
C ASN A 227 -4.68 -4.51 15.74
N TYR A 228 -5.59 -3.93 16.53
CA TYR A 228 -6.28 -4.65 17.62
C TYR A 228 -7.07 -5.87 17.13
N GLY A 229 -7.67 -5.79 15.94
CA GLY A 229 -8.38 -6.91 15.33
C GLY A 229 -7.50 -8.08 15.00
N LEU A 230 -6.27 -7.81 14.67
CA LEU A 230 -5.29 -8.82 14.32
C LEU A 230 -4.93 -9.66 15.55
N ASP A 231 -4.67 -9.02 16.69
CA ASP A 231 -4.36 -9.72 17.94
C ASP A 231 -5.55 -10.57 18.43
N PHE A 232 -6.78 -10.05 18.32
CA PHE A 232 -7.99 -10.79 18.62
C PHE A 232 -8.10 -12.05 17.76
N LEU A 233 -7.93 -11.94 16.44
CA LEU A 233 -8.00 -13.06 15.50
C LEU A 233 -6.93 -14.12 15.78
N LYS A 234 -5.69 -13.68 16.05
CA LYS A 234 -4.58 -14.57 16.38
C LYS A 234 -4.83 -15.33 17.67
N ASN A 235 -5.27 -14.65 18.72
CA ASN A 235 -5.45 -15.23 20.03
C ASN A 235 -6.71 -16.10 20.12
N THR A 236 -7.78 -15.76 19.41
CA THR A 236 -9.07 -16.43 19.50
C THR A 236 -9.24 -17.52 18.44
N TYR A 237 -8.77 -17.28 17.22
CA TYR A 237 -8.99 -18.16 16.07
C TYR A 237 -7.69 -18.72 15.48
N HIS A 238 -6.53 -18.42 16.07
CA HIS A 238 -5.20 -18.81 15.57
C HIS A 238 -4.97 -18.45 14.09
N TYR A 239 -5.65 -17.40 13.63
CA TYR A 239 -5.59 -16.96 12.24
C TYR A 239 -4.27 -16.23 11.94
N ASP A 240 -3.62 -16.62 10.83
CA ASP A 240 -2.38 -15.98 10.35
C ASP A 240 -2.66 -14.57 9.82
N LEU A 241 -2.19 -13.60 10.56
CA LEU A 241 -2.41 -12.19 10.30
C LEU A 241 -1.76 -11.68 9.01
N ASP A 242 -0.74 -12.37 8.51
CA ASP A 242 -0.11 -12.02 7.24
C ASP A 242 -1.01 -12.27 6.03
N LYS A 243 -2.11 -12.98 6.24
CA LYS A 243 -3.15 -13.24 5.25
C LYS A 243 -4.32 -12.24 5.30
N SER A 244 -4.37 -11.38 6.32
CA SER A 244 -5.38 -10.33 6.46
C SER A 244 -4.91 -9.00 5.91
N ILE A 245 -5.87 -8.15 5.49
CA ILE A 245 -5.61 -6.81 4.99
C ILE A 245 -6.01 -5.78 6.03
N LYS A 246 -5.11 -4.83 6.31
CA LYS A 246 -5.39 -3.72 7.20
C LYS A 246 -6.10 -2.61 6.46
N CYS A 247 -7.43 -2.53 6.59
CA CYS A 247 -8.21 -1.51 5.89
C CYS A 247 -8.25 -0.14 6.59
N SER A 248 -7.51 0.06 7.69
CA SER A 248 -7.49 1.31 8.45
C SER A 248 -8.90 1.77 8.83
N ASN A 249 -9.31 2.97 8.41
CA ASN A 249 -10.66 3.50 8.57
C ASN A 249 -11.52 3.34 7.31
N PHE A 250 -10.95 2.83 6.21
CA PHE A 250 -11.55 2.86 4.87
C PHE A 250 -12.32 1.58 4.54
N ILE A 251 -13.21 1.14 5.44
CA ILE A 251 -13.98 -0.12 5.29
C ILE A 251 -14.75 -0.13 3.96
N GLY A 252 -15.49 0.94 3.65
CA GLY A 252 -16.28 1.01 2.44
C GLY A 252 -15.45 0.95 1.16
N LEU A 253 -14.36 1.73 1.09
CA LEU A 253 -13.47 1.71 -0.09
C LEU A 253 -12.75 0.38 -0.23
N THR A 254 -12.43 -0.28 0.88
CA THR A 254 -11.82 -1.63 0.84
C THR A 254 -12.79 -2.67 0.29
N ILE A 255 -14.09 -2.57 0.63
CA ILE A 255 -15.14 -3.42 0.04
C ILE A 255 -15.24 -3.18 -1.48
N ASP A 256 -15.26 -1.91 -1.91
CA ASP A 256 -15.30 -1.58 -3.34
C ASP A 256 -14.11 -2.18 -4.08
N MET A 257 -12.89 -2.02 -3.54
CA MET A 257 -11.68 -2.61 -4.11
C MET A 257 -11.73 -4.14 -4.13
N ALA A 258 -12.24 -4.78 -3.08
CA ALA A 258 -12.39 -6.24 -3.05
C ALA A 258 -13.36 -6.73 -4.13
N VAL A 259 -14.45 -6.00 -4.39
CA VAL A 259 -15.38 -6.28 -5.51
C VAL A 259 -14.69 -6.09 -6.86
N GLU A 260 -13.95 -4.99 -7.05
CA GLU A 260 -13.20 -4.70 -8.28
C GLU A 260 -12.14 -5.77 -8.58
N GLU A 261 -11.43 -6.25 -7.58
CA GLU A 261 -10.41 -7.30 -7.70
C GLU A 261 -11.03 -8.71 -7.83
N GLY A 262 -12.35 -8.85 -7.74
CA GLY A 262 -13.08 -10.10 -7.99
C GLY A 262 -13.02 -11.11 -6.85
N PHE A 263 -12.96 -10.67 -5.59
CA PHE A 263 -13.15 -11.53 -4.44
C PHE A 263 -14.61 -12.01 -4.36
N ARG A 264 -14.82 -13.22 -3.85
CA ARG A 264 -16.15 -13.82 -3.66
C ARG A 264 -16.67 -13.64 -2.24
N ARG A 265 -15.78 -13.73 -1.24
CA ARG A 265 -16.15 -13.64 0.17
C ARG A 265 -15.20 -12.71 0.92
N LEU A 266 -15.76 -11.94 1.85
CA LEU A 266 -15.02 -11.03 2.71
C LEU A 266 -15.45 -11.22 4.16
N LEU A 267 -14.50 -11.43 5.06
CA LEU A 267 -14.73 -11.40 6.50
C LEU A 267 -14.18 -10.11 7.08
N LEU A 268 -15.05 -9.32 7.68
CA LEU A 268 -14.68 -8.12 8.43
C LEU A 268 -14.58 -8.44 9.91
N ALA A 269 -13.40 -8.31 10.51
CA ALA A 269 -13.23 -8.43 11.95
C ALA A 269 -12.78 -7.09 12.54
N GLY A 270 -13.56 -6.53 13.47
CA GLY A 270 -13.29 -5.21 13.99
C GLY A 270 -13.76 -4.95 15.41
N HIS A 271 -13.08 -4.00 16.05
CA HIS A 271 -13.45 -3.52 17.37
C HIS A 271 -14.76 -2.71 17.32
N ILE A 272 -15.61 -2.86 18.36
CA ILE A 272 -16.91 -2.18 18.48
C ILE A 272 -16.80 -0.66 18.27
N GLY A 273 -15.72 -0.03 18.75
CA GLY A 273 -15.49 1.42 18.59
C GLY A 273 -15.45 1.90 17.14
N LYS A 274 -15.20 1.00 16.19
CA LYS A 274 -15.28 1.28 14.75
C LYS A 274 -16.53 0.68 14.11
N LEU A 275 -16.86 -0.57 14.42
CA LEU A 275 -17.96 -1.26 13.76
C LEU A 275 -19.32 -0.71 14.09
N ILE A 276 -19.51 -0.13 15.29
CA ILE A 276 -20.79 0.53 15.63
C ILE A 276 -21.10 1.72 14.68
N LYS A 277 -20.08 2.39 14.16
CA LYS A 277 -20.26 3.43 13.14
C LYS A 277 -20.77 2.85 11.82
N VAL A 278 -20.29 1.67 11.45
CA VAL A 278 -20.75 0.94 10.26
C VAL A 278 -22.23 0.57 10.42
N ALA A 279 -22.69 0.23 11.63
CA ALA A 279 -24.10 -0.01 11.92
C ALA A 279 -24.99 1.22 11.65
N GLY A 280 -24.42 2.42 11.65
CA GLY A 280 -25.04 3.67 11.23
C GLY A 280 -24.81 4.06 9.78
N GLY A 281 -24.12 3.21 8.99
CA GLY A 281 -23.79 3.47 7.59
C GLY A 281 -22.51 4.31 7.36
N ILE A 282 -21.73 4.57 8.41
CA ILE A 282 -20.48 5.35 8.33
C ILE A 282 -19.35 4.41 7.91
N MET A 283 -18.98 4.45 6.64
CA MET A 283 -18.04 3.53 6.01
C MET A 283 -16.57 3.96 6.09
N ASN A 284 -16.31 5.25 6.36
CA ASN A 284 -15.01 5.75 6.81
C ASN A 284 -15.11 6.01 8.32
N THR A 285 -14.52 5.12 9.11
CA THR A 285 -14.66 5.11 10.57
C THR A 285 -13.73 6.10 11.30
N HIS A 286 -13.03 6.98 10.57
CA HIS A 286 -12.24 8.04 11.18
C HIS A 286 -13.13 9.00 11.96
N SER A 287 -12.70 9.43 13.16
CA SER A 287 -13.51 10.30 14.04
C SER A 287 -13.83 11.67 13.43
N ARG A 288 -12.98 12.13 12.48
CA ARG A 288 -13.22 13.37 11.72
C ARG A 288 -14.44 13.30 10.79
N GLU A 289 -14.79 12.10 10.31
CA GLU A 289 -15.96 11.89 9.44
C GLU A 289 -17.27 11.81 10.21
N GLY A 290 -17.21 11.36 11.44
CA GLY A 290 -18.33 11.26 12.35
C GLY A 290 -18.00 10.38 13.55
N ASP A 291 -18.50 10.73 14.72
CA ASP A 291 -18.37 9.86 15.89
C ASP A 291 -19.65 9.06 16.14
N CYS A 292 -20.75 9.64 16.49
CA CYS A 292 -22.09 9.03 16.65
C CYS A 292 -22.14 7.66 17.37
N ARG A 293 -21.09 7.23 18.06
CA ARG A 293 -21.00 5.90 18.68
C ARG A 293 -22.02 5.72 19.79
N MET A 294 -22.10 6.71 20.67
CA MET A 294 -23.00 6.66 21.83
C MET A 294 -24.45 6.85 21.39
N GLU A 295 -24.72 7.72 20.43
CA GLU A 295 -26.02 7.93 19.84
C GLU A 295 -26.56 6.68 19.19
N LEU A 296 -25.74 5.97 18.40
CA LEU A 296 -26.11 4.70 17.77
C LEU A 296 -26.38 3.61 18.80
N LEU A 297 -25.45 3.41 19.76
CA LEU A 297 -25.64 2.43 20.83
C LEU A 297 -26.90 2.71 21.63
N THR A 298 -27.17 3.98 21.97
CA THR A 298 -28.35 4.37 22.70
C THR A 298 -29.62 4.13 21.90
N ALA A 299 -29.65 4.50 20.62
CA ALA A 299 -30.80 4.24 19.74
C ALA A 299 -31.08 2.73 19.62
N PHE A 300 -30.05 1.88 19.51
CA PHE A 300 -30.20 0.44 19.48
C PHE A 300 -30.65 -0.13 20.82
N ALA A 301 -30.13 0.40 21.93
CA ALA A 301 -30.54 0.03 23.27
C ALA A 301 -32.04 0.35 23.53
N VAL A 302 -32.50 1.53 23.13
CA VAL A 302 -33.93 1.89 23.21
C VAL A 302 -34.77 0.95 22.35
N LYS A 303 -34.33 0.64 21.14
CA LYS A 303 -34.99 -0.34 20.26
C LYS A 303 -35.13 -1.72 20.89
N CYS A 304 -34.14 -2.14 21.68
CA CYS A 304 -34.12 -3.42 22.42
C CYS A 304 -34.78 -3.31 23.80
N GLY A 305 -35.46 -2.23 24.15
CA GLY A 305 -36.22 -2.10 25.37
C GLY A 305 -35.41 -1.69 26.60
N VAL A 306 -34.23 -1.12 26.45
CA VAL A 306 -33.47 -0.54 27.57
C VAL A 306 -34.21 0.66 28.11
N ALA A 307 -34.31 0.79 29.46
CA ALA A 307 -35.00 1.85 30.12
C ALA A 307 -34.37 3.24 29.83
N ALA A 308 -35.21 4.29 29.82
CA ALA A 308 -34.77 5.65 29.51
C ALA A 308 -33.63 6.15 30.42
N VAL A 309 -33.60 5.74 31.69
CA VAL A 309 -32.52 6.08 32.62
C VAL A 309 -31.18 5.52 32.20
N ASP A 310 -31.13 4.27 31.75
CA ASP A 310 -29.91 3.62 31.29
C ASP A 310 -29.53 4.09 29.89
N ALA A 311 -30.52 4.41 29.04
CA ALA A 311 -30.27 5.07 27.75
C ALA A 311 -29.58 6.42 27.93
N ALA A 312 -29.96 7.21 28.94
CA ALA A 312 -29.29 8.47 29.28
C ALA A 312 -27.85 8.24 29.77
N ARG A 313 -27.59 7.15 30.53
CA ARG A 313 -26.23 6.75 30.93
C ARG A 313 -25.39 6.43 29.71
N LEU A 314 -25.90 5.68 28.73
CA LEU A 314 -25.18 5.31 27.50
C LEU A 314 -24.76 6.56 26.70
N LEU A 315 -25.62 7.58 26.56
CA LEU A 315 -25.30 8.84 25.91
C LEU A 315 -24.13 9.59 26.56
N SER A 316 -23.95 9.40 27.89
CA SER A 316 -22.90 10.06 28.66
C SER A 316 -21.57 9.31 28.66
N CYS A 317 -21.50 8.11 28.08
CA CYS A 317 -20.26 7.34 28.02
C CYS A 317 -19.24 7.98 27.08
N VAL A 318 -17.95 7.84 27.44
CA VAL A 318 -16.84 8.26 26.60
C VAL A 318 -16.33 7.11 25.72
N THR A 319 -16.38 5.90 26.26
CA THR A 319 -15.87 4.69 25.57
C THR A 319 -16.97 3.69 25.27
N THR A 320 -16.77 2.89 24.22
CA THR A 320 -17.68 1.81 23.87
C THR A 320 -17.66 0.68 24.90
N GLU A 321 -16.54 0.46 25.58
CA GLU A 321 -16.41 -0.52 26.66
C GLU A 321 -17.28 -0.16 27.87
N GLU A 322 -17.33 1.13 28.23
CA GLU A 322 -18.22 1.62 29.28
C GLU A 322 -19.69 1.41 28.89
N ALA A 323 -20.06 1.73 27.65
CA ALA A 323 -21.40 1.49 27.15
C ALA A 323 -21.79 0.00 27.16
N VAL A 324 -20.88 -0.88 26.74
CA VAL A 324 -21.10 -2.35 26.80
C VAL A 324 -21.30 -2.82 28.23
N ARG A 325 -20.58 -2.27 29.20
CA ARG A 325 -20.72 -2.62 30.62
C ARG A 325 -22.09 -2.22 31.15
N ILE A 326 -22.58 -1.03 30.80
CA ILE A 326 -23.96 -0.61 31.17
C ILE A 326 -25.00 -1.54 30.54
N LEU A 327 -24.86 -1.93 29.29
CA LEU A 327 -25.75 -2.87 28.62
C LEU A 327 -25.73 -4.26 29.30
N ASP A 328 -24.59 -4.68 29.84
CA ASP A 328 -24.45 -5.92 30.59
C ASP A 328 -25.15 -5.84 31.94
N GLU A 329 -24.99 -4.71 32.68
CA GLU A 329 -25.72 -4.41 33.91
C GLU A 329 -27.24 -4.45 33.71
N CYS A 330 -27.75 -3.98 32.56
CA CYS A 330 -29.14 -4.02 32.19
C CYS A 330 -29.64 -5.39 31.69
N GLY A 331 -28.77 -6.37 31.53
CA GLY A 331 -29.08 -7.69 30.96
C GLY A 331 -29.51 -7.64 29.49
N ARG A 332 -29.12 -6.60 28.74
CA ARG A 332 -29.52 -6.37 27.34
C ARG A 332 -28.35 -6.36 26.35
N ARG A 333 -27.16 -6.68 26.81
CA ARG A 333 -25.97 -6.63 25.98
C ARG A 333 -26.13 -7.45 24.70
N GLN A 334 -26.53 -8.71 24.80
CA GLN A 334 -26.57 -9.58 23.63
C GLN A 334 -27.60 -9.10 22.60
N GLU A 335 -28.80 -8.74 23.02
CA GLU A 335 -29.88 -8.25 22.14
C GLU A 335 -29.44 -6.99 21.36
N VAL A 336 -28.76 -6.06 22.05
CA VAL A 336 -28.26 -4.82 21.43
C VAL A 336 -27.11 -5.11 20.46
N MET A 337 -26.21 -6.01 20.81
CA MET A 337 -25.09 -6.36 19.95
C MET A 337 -25.54 -7.16 18.72
N ASP A 338 -26.52 -8.05 18.86
CA ASP A 338 -27.11 -8.78 17.72
C ASP A 338 -27.82 -7.81 16.77
N TYR A 339 -28.62 -6.88 17.30
CA TYR A 339 -29.22 -5.85 16.47
C TYR A 339 -28.20 -4.93 15.79
N ALA A 340 -27.12 -4.57 16.48
CA ALA A 340 -26.02 -3.84 15.88
C ALA A 340 -25.38 -4.63 14.72
N MET A 341 -25.20 -5.95 14.88
CA MET A 341 -24.66 -6.82 13.84
C MET A 341 -25.58 -6.90 12.62
N GLU A 342 -26.90 -7.04 12.81
CA GLU A 342 -27.87 -6.96 11.71
C GLU A 342 -27.74 -5.64 10.92
N ARG A 343 -27.58 -4.52 11.63
CA ARG A 343 -27.39 -3.22 11.00
C ARG A 343 -26.05 -3.11 10.26
N ILE A 344 -24.98 -3.66 10.82
CA ILE A 344 -23.67 -3.72 10.17
C ILE A 344 -23.79 -4.48 8.85
N LEU A 345 -24.32 -5.69 8.88
CA LEU A 345 -24.48 -6.53 7.68
C LEU A 345 -25.34 -5.84 6.62
N PHE A 346 -26.45 -5.24 7.02
CA PHE A 346 -27.31 -4.48 6.10
C PHE A 346 -26.53 -3.43 5.30
N TYR A 347 -25.66 -2.66 5.95
CA TYR A 347 -24.89 -1.62 5.25
C TYR A 347 -23.71 -2.17 4.44
N LEU A 348 -23.08 -3.25 4.92
CA LEU A 348 -21.98 -3.92 4.20
C LEU A 348 -22.52 -4.56 2.91
N GLU A 349 -23.62 -5.31 2.99
CA GLU A 349 -24.27 -5.95 1.84
C GLU A 349 -24.81 -4.92 0.84
N LYS A 350 -25.42 -3.85 1.35
CA LYS A 350 -25.86 -2.73 0.51
C LYS A 350 -24.69 -2.12 -0.27
N ARG A 351 -23.51 -2.01 0.34
CA ARG A 351 -22.30 -1.51 -0.32
C ARG A 351 -21.78 -2.48 -1.37
N ALA A 352 -21.75 -3.76 -1.05
CA ALA A 352 -21.28 -4.83 -1.94
C ALA A 352 -22.23 -5.09 -3.13
N GLN A 353 -23.48 -4.67 -3.06
CA GLN A 353 -24.50 -4.82 -4.13
C GLN A 353 -24.67 -6.27 -4.60
N GLY A 354 -24.53 -7.24 -3.71
CA GLY A 354 -24.64 -8.68 -4.02
C GLY A 354 -23.45 -9.26 -4.80
N LYS A 355 -22.39 -8.49 -5.02
CA LYS A 355 -21.19 -8.94 -5.75
C LYS A 355 -20.15 -9.62 -4.86
N LEU A 356 -20.27 -9.47 -3.54
CA LEU A 356 -19.36 -9.97 -2.53
C LEU A 356 -20.17 -10.46 -1.34
N ALA A 357 -20.03 -11.72 -0.95
CA ALA A 357 -20.62 -12.20 0.29
C ALA A 357 -19.80 -11.71 1.47
N ILE A 358 -20.46 -11.21 2.53
CA ILE A 358 -19.77 -10.56 3.65
C ILE A 358 -20.24 -11.17 4.97
N GLU A 359 -19.28 -11.60 5.78
CA GLU A 359 -19.46 -11.96 7.17
C GLU A 359 -18.72 -10.99 8.08
N CYS A 360 -19.15 -10.88 9.33
CA CYS A 360 -18.58 -9.91 10.26
C CYS A 360 -18.43 -10.47 11.68
N ILE A 361 -17.33 -10.09 12.34
CA ILE A 361 -17.11 -10.32 13.78
C ILE A 361 -16.84 -8.98 14.45
N MET A 362 -17.63 -8.66 15.45
CA MET A 362 -17.45 -7.51 16.31
C MET A 362 -16.97 -7.94 17.69
N TYR A 363 -15.92 -7.30 18.18
CA TYR A 363 -15.31 -7.61 19.48
C TYR A 363 -15.01 -6.34 20.28
N ALA A 364 -14.77 -6.51 21.59
CA ALA A 364 -14.17 -5.53 22.46
C ALA A 364 -13.04 -6.17 23.27
N ASN A 365 -12.05 -5.35 23.69
CA ASN A 365 -10.87 -5.90 24.38
C ASN A 365 -11.21 -6.60 25.70
N ASP A 366 -12.09 -5.99 26.50
CA ASP A 366 -12.47 -6.51 27.81
C ASP A 366 -13.51 -7.66 27.76
N PHE A 367 -14.22 -7.81 26.64
CA PHE A 367 -15.40 -8.69 26.52
C PHE A 367 -15.25 -9.80 25.48
N GLY A 368 -14.17 -9.79 24.71
CA GLY A 368 -14.00 -10.72 23.59
C GLY A 368 -14.99 -10.48 22.46
N ALA A 369 -15.48 -11.56 21.82
CA ALA A 369 -16.49 -11.43 20.77
C ALA A 369 -17.82 -10.96 21.36
N LEU A 370 -18.36 -9.86 20.81
CA LEU A 370 -19.63 -9.28 21.21
C LEU A 370 -20.79 -9.79 20.35
N ALA A 371 -20.57 -9.85 19.04
CA ALA A 371 -21.51 -10.41 18.08
C ALA A 371 -20.79 -10.93 16.85
N LYS A 372 -21.40 -11.93 16.20
CA LYS A 372 -20.90 -12.55 14.97
C LYS A 372 -22.05 -12.73 14.00
N SER A 373 -21.78 -12.61 12.72
CA SER A 373 -22.71 -13.02 11.70
C SER A 373 -22.78 -14.55 11.61
N LYS A 374 -23.80 -15.08 10.95
CA LYS A 374 -24.21 -16.48 11.05
C LYS A 374 -23.13 -17.48 10.62
N GLU A 375 -22.40 -17.18 9.56
CA GLU A 375 -21.42 -18.07 8.95
C GLU A 375 -19.96 -17.67 9.28
N ALA A 376 -19.76 -16.62 10.08
CA ALA A 376 -18.44 -16.06 10.34
C ALA A 376 -17.42 -17.06 10.91
N GLU A 377 -17.85 -17.96 11.81
CA GLU A 377 -16.96 -18.99 12.40
C GLU A 377 -16.63 -20.10 11.41
N GLU A 378 -17.61 -20.51 10.60
CA GLU A 378 -17.41 -21.50 9.56
C GLU A 378 -16.42 -20.98 8.51
N TRP A 379 -16.55 -19.72 8.12
CA TRP A 379 -15.63 -19.09 7.19
C TRP A 379 -14.20 -19.00 7.73
N PHE A 380 -14.02 -18.74 9.01
CA PHE A 380 -12.68 -18.78 9.60
C PHE A 380 -12.05 -20.17 9.48
N THR A 381 -12.83 -21.20 9.73
CA THR A 381 -12.35 -22.58 9.64
C THR A 381 -11.94 -22.91 8.19
N LEU A 382 -12.76 -22.53 7.22
CA LEU A 382 -12.46 -22.73 5.80
C LEU A 382 -11.21 -21.94 5.39
N LEU A 383 -11.12 -20.66 5.75
CA LEU A 383 -9.98 -19.80 5.44
C LEU A 383 -8.67 -20.27 6.07
N ALA A 384 -8.73 -20.86 7.26
CA ALA A 384 -7.57 -21.45 7.92
C ALA A 384 -7.10 -22.73 7.21
N GLN A 385 -8.03 -23.57 6.75
CA GLN A 385 -7.73 -24.79 5.99
C GLN A 385 -7.11 -24.49 4.63
N GLU A 386 -7.66 -23.54 3.86
CA GLU A 386 -7.09 -23.09 2.57
C GLU A 386 -5.69 -22.49 2.73
N ALA A 387 -5.41 -21.97 3.90
CA ALA A 387 -4.13 -21.42 4.26
C ALA A 387 -3.07 -22.48 4.64
N GLY A 388 -3.42 -23.77 4.66
CA GLY A 388 -2.52 -24.84 5.10
C GLY A 388 -2.19 -24.77 6.60
N GLN A 389 -3.03 -24.13 7.39
CA GLN A 389 -2.91 -24.10 8.85
C GLN A 389 -3.66 -25.29 9.43
N GLN A 390 -2.96 -26.11 10.20
CA GLN A 390 -3.60 -27.07 11.10
C GLN A 390 -4.19 -26.26 12.28
N ILE A 391 -5.50 -26.30 12.44
CA ILE A 391 -6.21 -25.80 13.61
C ILE A 391 -6.02 -26.78 14.75
#